data_256d8174abf7149e39ab28fc2c66e667
#
_entry.id   256d8174abf7149e39ab28fc2c66e667
#
_cell.length_a   1.000
_cell.length_b   1.000
_cell.length_c   1.000
_cell.angle_alpha   90.00
_cell.angle_beta   90.00
_cell.angle_gamma   90.00
#
_symmetry.space_group_name_H-M   'P 1'
#
loop_
_entity.id
_entity.type
_entity.pdbx_description
1 polymer ?
#
loop_
_entity_poly.entity_id
_entity_poly.type
_entity_poly.pdbx_seq_one_letter_code
_entity_poly.pdbx_strand_id
1 'polypeptide(L)'
;GDNDGTIYVEMLGGGTPPYSYEWLSSVSDVPALYQQIAGDYTLEVSDVNGCSEQISVHLSGPSSALTATAVSINAVSCYGESTGLAKVDVTGGTGPYTYYWSSGHVTDTAQNLSAGEYEVTVTDDRGCQAFATVVIEQGDEIVSTINAVSTTCYNMSDGSATIESTGGTGALSYTWATGDNTTTITDLQHGDYWVIVTDDLGCSVLETAHIDEPAPLLVTATPTDVLCNGGSDGILSSFIEGGTAPYNYYWEHQGSLISSNVSSVHGLSASDNPFQLTVVDSKGCNFSGIAIISEPDLLLSLIHI
;
A
#
# COMPACT_ATOMS: atom_id res chain seq x y z
N GLY A 1 26.95 -40.08 6.39
CA GLY A 1 27.40 -41.28 7.03
C GLY A 1 26.28 -42.00 7.77
N ASP A 2 25.20 -42.33 7.04
CA ASP A 2 24.14 -43.15 7.61
C ASP A 2 24.58 -44.62 7.66
N ASN A 3 23.99 -45.41 8.52
CA ASN A 3 24.23 -46.81 8.70
C ASN A 3 23.32 -47.67 7.81
N ASP A 4 23.33 -47.43 6.50
CA ASP A 4 22.47 -48.10 5.49
C ASP A 4 23.21 -49.15 4.65
N GLY A 5 24.52 -49.31 4.87
CA GLY A 5 25.37 -50.25 4.15
C GLY A 5 25.03 -51.71 4.42
N THR A 6 25.13 -52.53 3.40
CA THR A 6 24.96 -53.98 3.51
C THR A 6 26.18 -54.68 2.90
N ILE A 7 26.72 -55.68 3.60
CA ILE A 7 27.80 -56.52 3.14
C ILE A 7 27.34 -57.96 3.29
N TYR A 8 27.48 -58.80 2.26
CA TYR A 8 27.10 -60.19 2.32
C TYR A 8 28.09 -61.09 1.55
N VAL A 9 28.19 -62.32 1.98
CA VAL A 9 29.00 -63.34 1.28
C VAL A 9 28.14 -63.96 0.19
N GLU A 10 28.54 -63.79 -1.08
CA GLU A 10 27.79 -64.31 -2.24
C GLU A 10 28.11 -65.75 -2.53
N MET A 11 29.36 -66.15 -2.47
CA MET A 11 29.79 -67.51 -2.77
C MET A 11 31.00 -67.90 -1.93
N LEU A 12 31.00 -69.11 -1.39
CA LEU A 12 32.14 -69.77 -0.78
C LEU A 12 32.58 -70.98 -1.64
N GLY A 13 33.89 -71.10 -1.84
CA GLY A 13 34.46 -72.22 -2.57
C GLY A 13 35.69 -72.77 -1.86
N GLY A 14 35.80 -74.14 -1.84
CA GLY A 14 36.89 -74.81 -1.14
C GLY A 14 36.60 -75.11 0.33
N GLY A 15 37.49 -75.76 1.02
CA GLY A 15 37.34 -76.20 2.43
C GLY A 15 36.22 -77.27 2.58
N THR A 16 35.96 -77.59 3.85
CA THR A 16 34.95 -78.62 4.23
C THR A 16 33.84 -78.00 5.05
N PRO A 17 32.62 -78.00 4.59
CA PRO A 17 31.48 -77.45 5.34
C PRO A 17 31.16 -78.27 6.60
N PRO A 18 30.54 -77.72 7.64
CA PRO A 18 29.95 -76.36 7.66
C PRO A 18 31.01 -75.27 7.88
N TYR A 19 30.72 -74.04 7.40
CA TYR A 19 31.55 -72.86 7.58
C TYR A 19 31.04 -72.01 8.74
N SER A 20 31.99 -71.41 9.47
CA SER A 20 31.75 -70.40 10.47
C SER A 20 32.25 -69.04 9.96
N TYR A 21 31.60 -67.97 10.40
CA TYR A 21 31.85 -66.60 9.99
C TYR A 21 32.22 -65.76 11.25
N GLU A 22 33.24 -64.93 11.14
CA GLU A 22 33.60 -63.97 12.18
C GLU A 22 33.98 -62.65 11.53
N TRP A 23 33.20 -61.61 11.82
CA TRP A 23 33.52 -60.25 11.38
C TRP A 23 34.44 -59.60 12.41
N LEU A 24 35.69 -59.34 12.04
CA LEU A 24 36.69 -58.79 12.95
C LEU A 24 36.43 -57.36 13.36
N SER A 25 35.62 -56.64 12.61
CA SER A 25 35.21 -55.26 12.86
C SER A 25 33.85 -55.14 13.58
N SER A 26 33.13 -56.26 13.77
CA SER A 26 31.83 -56.27 14.48
C SER A 26 31.60 -57.66 15.10
N VAL A 27 30.91 -57.73 16.22
CA VAL A 27 30.57 -58.99 16.88
C VAL A 27 29.39 -59.62 16.16
N SER A 28 29.67 -60.34 15.05
CA SER A 28 28.65 -61.03 14.27
C SER A 28 29.20 -62.35 13.68
N ASP A 29 28.42 -63.40 13.74
CA ASP A 29 28.71 -64.74 13.29
C ASP A 29 27.88 -65.15 12.05
N VAL A 30 27.23 -64.21 11.42
CA VAL A 30 26.38 -64.45 10.24
C VAL A 30 27.07 -64.01 8.95
N PRO A 31 26.69 -64.58 7.79
CA PRO A 31 27.32 -64.27 6.50
C PRO A 31 26.99 -62.90 5.94
N ALA A 32 26.18 -62.08 6.64
CA ALA A 32 25.81 -60.75 6.19
C ALA A 32 25.76 -59.72 7.34
N LEU A 33 26.25 -58.51 7.07
CA LEU A 33 26.09 -57.34 7.91
C LEU A 33 25.12 -56.37 7.27
N TYR A 34 24.20 -55.86 8.06
CA TYR A 34 23.24 -54.85 7.67
C TYR A 34 23.46 -53.57 8.50
N GLN A 35 23.00 -52.47 7.99
CA GLN A 35 23.06 -51.19 8.70
C GLN A 35 24.51 -50.78 9.09
N GLN A 36 25.46 -50.96 8.17
CA GLN A 36 26.86 -50.62 8.39
C GLN A 36 27.16 -49.20 7.90
N ILE A 37 28.07 -48.53 8.59
CA ILE A 37 28.64 -47.27 8.15
C ILE A 37 29.77 -47.52 7.11
N ALA A 38 30.12 -46.49 6.35
CA ALA A 38 31.27 -46.56 5.46
C ALA A 38 32.57 -46.88 6.24
N GLY A 39 33.37 -47.76 5.71
CA GLY A 39 34.60 -48.20 6.38
C GLY A 39 35.12 -49.54 5.84
N ASP A 40 36.19 -50.02 6.43
CA ASP A 40 36.82 -51.30 6.09
C ASP A 40 36.29 -52.41 7.00
N TYR A 41 35.85 -53.49 6.40
CA TYR A 41 35.30 -54.65 7.09
C TYR A 41 36.09 -55.87 6.68
N THR A 42 36.50 -56.66 7.68
CA THR A 42 37.23 -57.92 7.46
C THR A 42 36.43 -59.07 8.02
N LEU A 43 36.16 -60.04 7.17
CA LEU A 43 35.52 -61.31 7.51
C LEU A 43 36.53 -62.39 7.54
N GLU A 44 36.58 -63.20 8.62
CA GLU A 44 37.24 -64.47 8.67
C GLU A 44 36.22 -65.61 8.48
N VAL A 45 36.50 -66.48 7.54
CA VAL A 45 35.68 -67.66 7.31
C VAL A 45 36.48 -68.87 7.62
N SER A 46 35.97 -69.77 8.47
CA SER A 46 36.66 -71.01 8.86
C SER A 46 35.84 -72.24 8.48
N ASP A 47 36.49 -73.32 8.05
CA ASP A 47 35.84 -74.58 7.80
C ASP A 47 35.78 -75.44 9.07
N VAL A 48 35.15 -76.60 9.05
CA VAL A 48 35.01 -77.51 10.20
C VAL A 48 36.35 -78.07 10.68
N ASN A 49 37.37 -78.06 9.84
CA ASN A 49 38.72 -78.52 10.20
C ASN A 49 39.64 -77.42 10.80
N GLY A 50 39.13 -76.19 10.93
CA GLY A 50 39.82 -75.02 11.44
C GLY A 50 40.70 -74.31 10.41
N CYS A 51 40.56 -74.61 9.11
CA CYS A 51 41.25 -73.85 8.07
C CYS A 51 40.49 -72.52 7.87
N SER A 52 41.16 -71.39 7.99
CA SER A 52 40.54 -70.06 7.88
C SER A 52 41.14 -69.22 6.77
N GLU A 53 40.37 -68.32 6.22
CA GLU A 53 40.75 -67.29 5.24
C GLU A 53 40.06 -65.92 5.62
N GLN A 54 40.81 -64.87 5.44
CA GLN A 54 40.35 -63.51 5.71
C GLN A 54 40.14 -62.75 4.42
N ILE A 55 38.97 -62.10 4.32
CA ILE A 55 38.56 -61.25 3.19
C ILE A 55 38.21 -59.86 3.72
N SER A 56 38.82 -58.81 3.14
CA SER A 56 38.50 -57.44 3.46
C SER A 56 37.74 -56.76 2.33
N VAL A 57 36.77 -55.99 2.70
CA VAL A 57 35.93 -55.20 1.78
C VAL A 57 35.81 -53.77 2.30
N HIS A 58 35.94 -52.80 1.41
CA HIS A 58 35.74 -51.41 1.71
C HIS A 58 34.32 -50.98 1.32
N LEU A 59 33.51 -50.59 2.32
CA LEU A 59 32.20 -50.01 2.12
C LEU A 59 32.38 -48.51 1.94
N SER A 60 32.18 -48.02 0.73
CA SER A 60 32.33 -46.61 0.40
C SER A 60 31.07 -45.80 0.78
N GLY A 61 31.29 -44.66 1.38
CA GLY A 61 30.27 -43.63 1.62
C GLY A 61 30.44 -42.46 0.65
N PRO A 62 29.57 -41.45 0.74
CA PRO A 62 29.78 -40.19 0.01
C PRO A 62 31.10 -39.55 0.43
N SER A 63 31.78 -38.90 -0.50
CA SER A 63 33.09 -38.27 -0.29
C SER A 63 33.06 -37.13 0.73
N SER A 64 31.90 -36.54 0.94
CA SER A 64 31.63 -35.50 1.94
C SER A 64 30.14 -35.50 2.35
N ALA A 65 29.87 -35.01 3.55
CA ALA A 65 28.49 -34.84 4.02
C ALA A 65 27.74 -33.90 3.10
N LEU A 66 26.43 -34.18 2.89
CA LEU A 66 25.50 -33.28 2.19
C LEU A 66 25.36 -32.01 3.01
N THR A 67 25.56 -30.86 2.39
CA THR A 67 25.31 -29.53 2.98
C THR A 67 24.53 -28.66 2.00
N ALA A 68 23.67 -27.82 2.52
CA ALA A 68 22.89 -26.85 1.77
C ALA A 68 23.11 -25.43 2.33
N THR A 69 23.20 -24.45 1.47
CA THR A 69 23.27 -23.03 1.85
C THR A 69 22.31 -22.26 0.97
N ALA A 70 21.30 -21.63 1.56
CA ALA A 70 20.34 -20.82 0.83
C ALA A 70 20.73 -19.34 0.89
N VAL A 71 20.61 -18.66 -0.24
CA VAL A 71 20.94 -17.24 -0.39
C VAL A 71 19.81 -16.49 -1.09
N SER A 72 19.54 -15.28 -0.63
CA SER A 72 18.66 -14.34 -1.34
C SER A 72 19.42 -13.76 -2.52
N ILE A 73 18.88 -13.90 -3.71
CA ILE A 73 19.44 -13.32 -4.94
C ILE A 73 18.83 -11.93 -5.16
N ASN A 74 17.50 -11.82 -4.97
CA ASN A 74 16.80 -10.55 -5.03
C ASN A 74 15.84 -10.43 -3.84
N ALA A 75 15.85 -9.27 -3.20
CA ALA A 75 14.79 -8.86 -2.28
C ALA A 75 13.51 -8.51 -3.06
N VAL A 76 12.40 -8.33 -2.36
CA VAL A 76 11.16 -7.83 -2.94
C VAL A 76 11.35 -6.36 -3.31
N SER A 77 11.04 -6.01 -4.55
CA SER A 77 11.27 -4.65 -5.08
C SER A 77 10.41 -3.61 -4.38
N CYS A 78 9.09 -3.87 -4.28
CA CYS A 78 8.14 -2.96 -3.64
C CYS A 78 7.43 -3.65 -2.48
N TYR A 79 7.09 -2.88 -1.45
CA TYR A 79 6.38 -3.39 -0.29
C TYR A 79 5.11 -4.16 -0.69
N GLY A 80 4.96 -5.37 -0.10
CA GLY A 80 3.80 -6.23 -0.34
C GLY A 80 3.79 -6.99 -1.67
N GLU A 81 4.77 -6.79 -2.54
CA GLU A 81 4.91 -7.57 -3.78
C GLU A 81 5.53 -8.95 -3.54
N SER A 82 5.59 -9.74 -4.62
CA SER A 82 6.21 -11.07 -4.62
C SER A 82 7.20 -11.17 -5.78
N THR A 83 8.29 -10.42 -5.70
CA THR A 83 9.36 -10.35 -6.71
C THR A 83 10.68 -10.97 -6.22
N GLY A 84 10.69 -11.49 -5.00
CA GLY A 84 11.86 -12.10 -4.36
C GLY A 84 12.33 -13.36 -5.08
N LEU A 85 13.64 -13.61 -5.04
CA LEU A 85 14.31 -14.76 -5.63
C LEU A 85 15.33 -15.32 -4.63
N ALA A 86 15.24 -16.62 -4.36
CA ALA A 86 16.22 -17.36 -3.56
C ALA A 86 16.83 -18.49 -4.38
N LYS A 87 18.06 -18.86 -4.01
CA LYS A 87 18.78 -20.01 -4.57
C LYS A 87 19.39 -20.82 -3.43
N VAL A 88 19.45 -22.14 -3.59
CA VAL A 88 20.22 -23.02 -2.71
C VAL A 88 21.43 -23.58 -3.46
N ASP A 89 22.60 -23.43 -2.85
CA ASP A 89 23.83 -24.06 -3.28
C ASP A 89 24.07 -25.32 -2.44
N VAL A 90 24.40 -26.43 -3.12
CA VAL A 90 24.53 -27.75 -2.52
C VAL A 90 25.96 -28.25 -2.69
N THR A 91 26.56 -28.83 -1.62
CA THR A 91 27.87 -29.50 -1.70
C THR A 91 27.81 -30.83 -0.99
N GLY A 92 28.63 -31.77 -1.41
CA GLY A 92 28.68 -33.14 -0.84
C GLY A 92 27.48 -33.99 -1.20
N GLY A 93 27.28 -35.10 -0.47
CA GLY A 93 26.25 -36.09 -0.76
C GLY A 93 26.49 -36.84 -2.07
N THR A 94 25.44 -37.43 -2.62
CA THR A 94 25.44 -38.17 -3.89
C THR A 94 24.34 -37.61 -4.80
N GLY A 95 24.70 -36.93 -5.90
CA GLY A 95 23.70 -36.45 -6.87
C GLY A 95 23.06 -37.58 -7.68
N PRO A 96 21.89 -37.34 -8.27
CA PRO A 96 21.17 -36.06 -8.35
C PRO A 96 20.49 -35.63 -7.05
N TYR A 97 20.23 -34.30 -6.93
CA TYR A 97 19.55 -33.73 -5.77
C TYR A 97 18.09 -33.37 -6.11
N THR A 98 17.21 -33.51 -5.12
CA THR A 98 15.85 -33.02 -5.16
C THR A 98 15.67 -31.92 -4.12
N TYR A 99 14.78 -30.96 -4.41
CA TYR A 99 14.58 -29.76 -3.62
C TYR A 99 13.12 -29.65 -3.21
N TYR A 100 12.89 -29.17 -2.00
CA TYR A 100 11.55 -28.82 -1.54
C TYR A 100 11.61 -27.59 -0.66
N TRP A 101 11.07 -26.49 -1.17
CA TRP A 101 10.98 -25.23 -0.45
C TRP A 101 9.64 -25.13 0.30
N SER A 102 9.65 -24.43 1.44
CA SER A 102 8.42 -24.12 2.19
C SER A 102 7.39 -23.32 1.35
N SER A 103 7.84 -22.63 0.31
CA SER A 103 7.01 -21.97 -0.70
C SER A 103 6.41 -22.90 -1.77
N GLY A 104 6.75 -24.22 -1.71
CA GLY A 104 6.27 -25.22 -2.68
C GLY A 104 7.12 -25.37 -3.94
N HIS A 105 8.21 -24.61 -4.09
CA HIS A 105 9.13 -24.80 -5.22
C HIS A 105 9.96 -26.08 -5.06
N VAL A 106 10.29 -26.71 -6.21
CA VAL A 106 10.98 -28.01 -6.27
C VAL A 106 12.28 -27.96 -7.09
N THR A 107 12.81 -26.78 -7.33
CA THR A 107 14.07 -26.54 -8.04
C THR A 107 15.10 -25.92 -7.11
N ASP A 108 16.37 -25.84 -7.54
CA ASP A 108 17.44 -25.14 -6.80
C ASP A 108 17.17 -23.65 -6.58
N THR A 109 16.19 -23.11 -7.30
CA THR A 109 15.74 -21.72 -7.19
C THR A 109 14.25 -21.64 -6.85
N ALA A 110 13.90 -20.68 -5.99
CA ALA A 110 12.52 -20.32 -5.67
C ALA A 110 12.28 -18.86 -6.10
N GLN A 111 11.22 -18.63 -6.89
CA GLN A 111 10.91 -17.35 -7.52
C GLN A 111 9.55 -16.81 -7.04
N ASN A 112 9.29 -15.54 -7.32
CA ASN A 112 8.04 -14.87 -6.95
C ASN A 112 7.75 -15.01 -5.44
N LEU A 113 8.79 -14.84 -4.63
CA LEU A 113 8.69 -14.89 -3.18
C LEU A 113 8.27 -13.52 -2.65
N SER A 114 7.33 -13.52 -1.73
CA SER A 114 7.06 -12.36 -0.88
C SER A 114 8.15 -12.22 0.19
N ALA A 115 8.17 -11.12 0.91
CA ALA A 115 9.05 -10.97 2.06
C ALA A 115 8.72 -12.01 3.13
N GLY A 116 9.75 -12.59 3.75
CA GLY A 116 9.60 -13.62 4.78
C GLY A 116 10.76 -14.59 4.83
N GLU A 117 10.66 -15.53 5.75
CA GLU A 117 11.65 -16.61 5.92
C GLU A 117 11.20 -17.86 5.14
N TYR A 118 12.13 -18.46 4.42
CA TYR A 118 11.90 -19.67 3.63
C TYR A 118 12.92 -20.73 4.00
N GLU A 119 12.45 -21.95 4.18
CA GLU A 119 13.26 -23.14 4.40
C GLU A 119 13.29 -23.97 3.11
N VAL A 120 14.43 -24.57 2.81
CA VAL A 120 14.62 -25.55 1.76
C VAL A 120 15.16 -26.85 2.32
N THR A 121 14.54 -27.96 1.96
CA THR A 121 15.03 -29.31 2.18
C THR A 121 15.67 -29.81 0.89
N VAL A 122 16.93 -30.17 0.94
CA VAL A 122 17.66 -30.81 -0.15
C VAL A 122 17.82 -32.29 0.19
N THR A 123 17.44 -33.17 -0.74
CA THR A 123 17.60 -34.61 -0.57
C THR A 123 18.48 -35.17 -1.71
N ASP A 124 19.48 -35.93 -1.37
CA ASP A 124 20.39 -36.59 -2.33
C ASP A 124 19.80 -37.91 -2.85
N ASP A 125 20.46 -38.55 -3.83
CA ASP A 125 19.99 -39.82 -4.45
C ASP A 125 19.95 -41.00 -3.45
N ARG A 126 20.63 -40.89 -2.33
CA ARG A 126 20.64 -41.89 -1.23
C ARG A 126 19.62 -41.57 -0.12
N GLY A 127 18.86 -40.49 -0.25
CA GLY A 127 17.86 -40.08 0.74
C GLY A 127 18.45 -39.26 1.93
N CYS A 128 19.74 -38.89 1.90
CA CYS A 128 20.30 -37.99 2.91
C CYS A 128 19.69 -36.58 2.73
N GLN A 129 19.38 -35.90 3.83
CA GLN A 129 18.77 -34.58 3.80
C GLN A 129 19.68 -33.52 4.41
N ALA A 130 19.62 -32.31 3.82
CA ALA A 130 20.19 -31.08 4.37
C ALA A 130 19.16 -29.98 4.32
N PHE A 131 19.18 -29.09 5.31
CA PHE A 131 18.25 -27.99 5.47
C PHE A 131 18.98 -26.66 5.41
N ALA A 132 18.36 -25.66 4.80
CA ALA A 132 18.85 -24.30 4.82
C ALA A 132 17.68 -23.33 4.90
N THR A 133 17.91 -22.18 5.52
CA THR A 133 16.92 -21.08 5.59
C THR A 133 17.46 -19.83 4.92
N VAL A 134 16.56 -19.01 4.40
CA VAL A 134 16.87 -17.70 3.82
C VAL A 134 15.75 -16.72 4.12
N VAL A 135 16.11 -15.48 4.40
CA VAL A 135 15.17 -14.38 4.56
C VAL A 135 15.15 -13.57 3.26
N ILE A 136 13.96 -13.36 2.74
CA ILE A 136 13.68 -12.42 1.66
C ILE A 136 13.19 -11.11 2.29
N GLU A 137 13.96 -10.06 2.11
CA GLU A 137 13.64 -8.73 2.62
C GLU A 137 12.79 -7.94 1.62
N GLN A 138 12.15 -6.86 2.07
CA GLN A 138 11.46 -5.87 1.25
C GLN A 138 11.77 -4.46 1.76
N GLY A 139 11.54 -3.46 0.92
CA GLY A 139 11.62 -2.05 1.30
C GLY A 139 10.47 -1.65 2.23
N ASP A 140 10.59 -0.47 2.80
CA ASP A 140 9.54 0.11 3.65
C ASP A 140 8.30 0.49 2.83
N GLU A 141 7.12 0.42 3.44
CA GLU A 141 5.88 0.87 2.84
C GLU A 141 5.90 2.40 2.65
N ILE A 142 5.45 2.89 1.48
CA ILE A 142 5.17 4.32 1.29
C ILE A 142 3.84 4.63 1.99
N VAL A 143 3.91 5.43 3.05
CA VAL A 143 2.73 5.88 3.81
C VAL A 143 2.56 7.38 3.60
N SER A 144 1.37 7.78 3.16
CA SER A 144 1.06 9.16 2.83
C SER A 144 -0.15 9.68 3.59
N THR A 145 -0.17 10.97 3.87
CA THR A 145 -1.32 11.70 4.42
C THR A 145 -1.52 12.98 3.64
N ILE A 146 -2.78 13.33 3.35
CA ILE A 146 -3.14 14.56 2.65
C ILE A 146 -3.90 15.48 3.58
N ASN A 147 -3.49 16.75 3.62
CA ASN A 147 -4.23 17.85 4.22
C ASN A 147 -4.78 18.74 3.10
N ALA A 148 -6.11 18.78 2.96
CA ALA A 148 -6.80 19.60 1.98
C ALA A 148 -7.45 20.83 2.66
N VAL A 149 -7.32 21.98 2.03
CA VAL A 149 -7.93 23.25 2.45
C VAL A 149 -8.99 23.64 1.42
N SER A 150 -10.24 23.73 1.85
CA SER A 150 -11.40 24.09 1.03
C SER A 150 -11.27 25.52 0.48
N THR A 151 -12.00 25.82 -0.61
CA THR A 151 -12.12 27.18 -1.13
C THR A 151 -12.79 28.10 -0.14
N THR A 152 -12.42 29.38 -0.18
CA THR A 152 -12.97 30.38 0.75
C THR A 152 -14.43 30.68 0.44
N CYS A 153 -14.77 30.81 -0.88
CA CYS A 153 -16.10 31.08 -1.37
C CYS A 153 -16.51 30.08 -2.47
N TYR A 154 -17.79 30.00 -2.72
CA TYR A 154 -18.34 29.22 -3.81
C TYR A 154 -17.71 29.60 -5.16
N ASN A 155 -17.30 28.58 -5.92
CA ASN A 155 -16.69 28.70 -7.24
C ASN A 155 -15.36 29.53 -7.27
N MET A 156 -14.67 29.64 -6.15
CA MET A 156 -13.34 30.24 -6.09
C MET A 156 -12.25 29.19 -6.37
N SER A 157 -11.06 29.70 -6.72
CA SER A 157 -9.87 28.87 -7.00
C SER A 157 -8.75 29.24 -6.01
N ASP A 158 -9.03 29.12 -4.71
CA ASP A 158 -8.11 29.43 -3.63
C ASP A 158 -7.89 28.27 -2.64
N GLY A 159 -8.38 27.09 -3.00
CA GLY A 159 -8.13 25.85 -2.29
C GLY A 159 -6.68 25.39 -2.41
N SER A 160 -6.25 24.51 -1.51
CA SER A 160 -4.91 23.91 -1.56
C SER A 160 -4.89 22.49 -1.03
N ALA A 161 -3.92 21.69 -1.47
CA ALA A 161 -3.66 20.37 -0.93
C ALA A 161 -2.17 20.21 -0.64
N THR A 162 -1.85 19.61 0.51
CA THR A 162 -0.48 19.28 0.92
C THR A 162 -0.39 17.80 1.25
N ILE A 163 0.58 17.10 0.68
CA ILE A 163 0.87 15.70 0.96
C ILE A 163 2.15 15.59 1.79
N GLU A 164 2.11 14.75 2.80
CA GLU A 164 3.26 14.32 3.58
C GLU A 164 3.42 12.81 3.43
N SER A 165 4.62 12.35 3.07
CA SER A 165 4.89 10.94 2.81
C SER A 165 6.18 10.48 3.46
N THR A 166 6.21 9.22 3.93
CA THR A 166 7.36 8.57 4.54
C THR A 166 7.47 7.13 4.04
N GLY A 167 8.62 6.47 4.29
CA GLY A 167 8.87 5.11 3.82
C GLY A 167 9.39 5.08 2.39
N GLY A 168 9.20 3.95 1.71
CA GLY A 168 9.81 3.68 0.40
C GLY A 168 11.32 3.54 0.47
N THR A 169 11.97 3.49 -0.66
CA THR A 169 13.43 3.38 -0.79
C THR A 169 14.00 4.61 -1.48
N GLY A 170 14.84 5.37 -0.79
CA GLY A 170 15.48 6.56 -1.33
C GLY A 170 14.60 7.81 -1.28
N ALA A 171 14.69 8.68 -2.29
CA ALA A 171 13.94 9.92 -2.34
C ALA A 171 12.52 9.70 -2.90
N LEU A 172 11.54 10.38 -2.31
CA LEU A 172 10.16 10.38 -2.80
C LEU A 172 9.94 11.51 -3.81
N SER A 173 9.28 11.20 -4.90
CA SER A 173 8.84 12.13 -5.93
C SER A 173 7.32 12.16 -6.02
N TYR A 174 6.75 13.29 -6.42
CA TYR A 174 5.32 13.55 -6.45
C TYR A 174 4.89 13.94 -7.86
N THR A 175 3.73 13.46 -8.29
CA THR A 175 3.13 13.84 -9.57
C THR A 175 1.63 14.02 -9.38
N TRP A 176 1.17 15.29 -9.38
CA TRP A 176 -0.25 15.63 -9.24
C TRP A 176 -0.99 15.58 -10.59
N ALA A 177 -2.30 15.43 -10.52
CA ALA A 177 -3.20 15.52 -11.68
C ALA A 177 -3.06 16.86 -12.43
N THR A 178 -2.66 17.91 -11.74
CA THR A 178 -2.38 19.25 -12.28
C THR A 178 -1.08 19.32 -13.10
N GLY A 179 -0.21 18.30 -12.97
CA GLY A 179 1.14 18.28 -13.54
C GLY A 179 2.21 18.84 -12.60
N ASP A 180 1.86 19.28 -11.40
CA ASP A 180 2.81 19.75 -10.40
C ASP A 180 3.58 18.58 -9.76
N ASN A 181 4.82 18.87 -9.33
CA ASN A 181 5.72 17.89 -8.71
C ASN A 181 6.14 18.28 -7.29
N THR A 182 5.42 19.19 -6.66
CA THR A 182 5.68 19.69 -5.31
C THR A 182 4.83 18.93 -4.29
N THR A 183 5.19 19.03 -3.02
CA THR A 183 4.39 18.50 -1.91
C THR A 183 3.11 19.29 -1.66
N THR A 184 3.00 20.51 -2.20
CA THR A 184 1.82 21.38 -2.02
C THR A 184 1.42 21.95 -3.36
N ILE A 185 0.10 21.89 -3.65
CA ILE A 185 -0.53 22.54 -4.79
C ILE A 185 -1.54 23.57 -4.29
N THR A 186 -1.66 24.70 -4.98
CA THR A 186 -2.51 25.84 -4.62
C THR A 186 -3.41 26.24 -5.78
N ASP A 187 -4.23 27.26 -5.56
CA ASP A 187 -5.14 27.83 -6.56
C ASP A 187 -6.13 26.79 -7.12
N LEU A 188 -6.57 25.85 -6.24
CA LEU A 188 -7.47 24.77 -6.58
C LEU A 188 -8.92 25.19 -6.50
N GLN A 189 -9.70 24.75 -7.47
CA GLN A 189 -11.17 24.77 -7.41
C GLN A 189 -11.69 23.58 -6.59
N HIS A 190 -12.97 23.59 -6.27
CA HIS A 190 -13.69 22.42 -5.78
C HIS A 190 -13.48 21.21 -6.70
N GLY A 191 -13.19 20.05 -6.11
CA GLY A 191 -13.01 18.80 -6.85
C GLY A 191 -11.97 17.86 -6.26
N ASP A 192 -11.75 16.76 -6.96
CA ASP A 192 -10.77 15.72 -6.58
C ASP A 192 -9.47 15.88 -7.34
N TYR A 193 -8.36 15.83 -6.58
CA TYR A 193 -7.00 15.94 -7.10
C TYR A 193 -6.19 14.74 -6.63
N TRP A 194 -5.85 13.85 -7.57
CA TRP A 194 -5.00 12.71 -7.27
C TRP A 194 -3.52 13.08 -7.37
N VAL A 195 -2.70 12.36 -6.60
CA VAL A 195 -1.25 12.45 -6.61
C VAL A 195 -0.64 11.04 -6.58
N ILE A 196 0.36 10.81 -7.40
CA ILE A 196 1.19 9.61 -7.34
C ILE A 196 2.47 9.98 -6.59
N VAL A 197 2.76 9.23 -5.52
CA VAL A 197 4.03 9.29 -4.81
C VAL A 197 4.87 8.10 -5.24
N THR A 198 6.08 8.35 -5.72
CA THR A 198 6.98 7.31 -6.25
C THR A 198 8.35 7.42 -5.61
N ASP A 199 8.94 6.30 -5.23
CA ASP A 199 10.28 6.20 -4.68
C ASP A 199 11.37 5.98 -5.76
N ASP A 200 12.65 5.91 -5.35
CA ASP A 200 13.77 5.71 -6.28
C ASP A 200 13.80 4.33 -6.97
N LEU A 201 13.08 3.33 -6.43
CA LEU A 201 12.93 2.00 -7.06
C LEU A 201 11.73 1.94 -8.02
N GLY A 202 10.90 3.00 -8.09
CA GLY A 202 9.71 3.07 -8.92
C GLY A 202 8.46 2.51 -8.24
N CYS A 203 8.51 2.19 -6.95
CA CYS A 203 7.35 1.81 -6.18
C CYS A 203 6.45 3.01 -5.95
N SER A 204 5.15 2.88 -6.12
CA SER A 204 4.26 4.03 -6.07
C SER A 204 2.95 3.76 -5.34
N VAL A 205 2.40 4.80 -4.72
CA VAL A 205 1.06 4.85 -4.14
C VAL A 205 0.27 6.01 -4.75
N LEU A 206 -1.04 5.81 -4.87
CA LEU A 206 -1.98 6.81 -5.37
C LEU A 206 -2.82 7.32 -4.21
N GLU A 207 -2.83 8.63 -4.03
CA GLU A 207 -3.64 9.32 -3.04
C GLU A 207 -4.56 10.34 -3.71
N THR A 208 -5.64 10.75 -3.02
CA THR A 208 -6.60 11.72 -3.56
C THR A 208 -6.94 12.76 -2.50
N ALA A 209 -6.79 14.02 -2.84
CA ALA A 209 -7.26 15.17 -2.08
C ALA A 209 -8.65 15.58 -2.58
N HIS A 210 -9.62 15.80 -1.69
CA HIS A 210 -10.90 16.40 -2.01
C HIS A 210 -10.93 17.85 -1.52
N ILE A 211 -11.12 18.80 -2.43
CA ILE A 211 -11.28 20.22 -2.12
C ILE A 211 -12.75 20.51 -2.07
N ASP A 212 -13.25 20.81 -0.88
CA ASP A 212 -14.64 21.24 -0.66
C ASP A 212 -14.84 22.72 -1.01
N GLU A 213 -16.08 23.12 -1.25
CA GLU A 213 -16.48 24.54 -1.36
C GLU A 213 -17.70 24.83 -0.48
N PRO A 214 -17.85 26.05 0.05
CA PRO A 214 -19.04 26.44 0.79
C PRO A 214 -20.25 26.58 -0.15
N ALA A 215 -21.45 26.49 0.41
CA ALA A 215 -22.67 26.78 -0.33
C ALA A 215 -22.67 28.24 -0.88
N PRO A 216 -23.18 28.48 -2.08
CA PRO A 216 -23.23 29.82 -2.65
C PRO A 216 -24.00 30.78 -1.75
N LEU A 217 -23.47 32.02 -1.57
CA LEU A 217 -24.19 33.10 -0.90
C LEU A 217 -25.30 33.60 -1.83
N LEU A 218 -26.53 33.30 -1.48
CA LEU A 218 -27.74 33.76 -2.20
C LEU A 218 -28.46 34.78 -1.35
N VAL A 219 -28.82 35.90 -1.95
CA VAL A 219 -29.51 36.99 -1.27
C VAL A 219 -30.74 37.41 -2.08
N THR A 220 -31.90 37.44 -1.43
CA THR A 220 -33.13 37.95 -2.00
C THR A 220 -33.57 39.19 -1.24
N ALA A 221 -33.74 40.30 -1.95
CA ALA A 221 -34.34 41.51 -1.38
C ALA A 221 -35.86 41.52 -1.68
N THR A 222 -36.68 41.58 -0.64
CA THR A 222 -38.13 41.60 -0.71
C THR A 222 -38.64 43.01 -0.43
N PRO A 223 -39.29 43.66 -1.40
CA PRO A 223 -39.89 44.97 -1.19
C PRO A 223 -41.25 44.89 -0.51
N THR A 224 -41.54 45.89 0.32
CA THR A 224 -42.90 46.29 0.68
C THR A 224 -43.12 47.65 0.06
N ASP A 225 -44.07 47.71 -0.87
CA ASP A 225 -44.35 48.92 -1.67
C ASP A 225 -44.93 50.06 -0.83
N VAL A 226 -44.81 51.30 -1.30
CA VAL A 226 -45.39 52.45 -0.63
C VAL A 226 -46.96 52.44 -0.76
N LEU A 227 -47.63 52.90 0.27
CA LEU A 227 -49.10 52.86 0.34
C LEU A 227 -49.73 53.90 -0.55
N CYS A 228 -49.07 55.03 -0.77
CA CYS A 228 -49.62 56.13 -1.58
C CYS A 228 -48.60 56.59 -2.62
N ASN A 229 -49.09 57.13 -3.75
CA ASN A 229 -48.22 57.73 -4.75
C ASN A 229 -47.41 58.89 -4.13
N GLY A 230 -46.07 58.89 -4.32
CA GLY A 230 -45.18 59.82 -3.71
C GLY A 230 -44.92 59.61 -2.19
N GLY A 231 -45.39 58.44 -1.65
CA GLY A 231 -45.12 58.07 -0.26
C GLY A 231 -43.65 57.68 -0.01
N SER A 232 -43.25 57.67 1.30
CA SER A 232 -41.93 57.28 1.77
C SER A 232 -42.01 56.28 2.91
N ASP A 233 -42.96 55.36 2.84
CA ASP A 233 -43.18 54.30 3.81
C ASP A 233 -42.78 52.89 3.32
N GLY A 234 -42.07 52.82 2.20
CA GLY A 234 -41.57 51.61 1.61
C GLY A 234 -40.48 50.94 2.48
N ILE A 235 -40.40 49.60 2.39
CA ILE A 235 -39.47 48.79 3.14
C ILE A 235 -38.77 47.82 2.18
N LEU A 236 -37.48 47.60 2.37
CA LEU A 236 -36.74 46.51 1.76
C LEU A 236 -36.19 45.58 2.87
N SER A 237 -36.48 44.29 2.75
CA SER A 237 -36.00 43.25 3.67
C SER A 237 -35.13 42.24 2.90
N SER A 238 -34.05 41.79 3.48
CA SER A 238 -33.19 40.78 2.88
C SER A 238 -33.43 39.39 3.51
N PHE A 239 -33.38 38.39 2.66
CA PHE A 239 -33.32 36.97 3.06
C PHE A 239 -32.07 36.36 2.47
N ILE A 240 -31.30 35.60 3.30
CA ILE A 240 -30.02 35.04 2.94
C ILE A 240 -30.09 33.51 3.06
N GLU A 241 -29.56 32.83 2.05
CA GLU A 241 -29.29 31.40 2.05
C GLU A 241 -27.81 31.15 1.69
N GLY A 242 -27.16 30.17 2.34
CA GLY A 242 -25.76 29.83 2.11
C GLY A 242 -24.78 30.87 2.64
N GLY A 243 -23.54 30.85 2.12
CA GLY A 243 -22.42 31.61 2.67
C GLY A 243 -22.09 31.22 4.11
N THR A 244 -21.25 32.00 4.79
CA THR A 244 -20.81 31.74 6.16
C THR A 244 -21.16 32.89 7.09
N ALA A 245 -22.09 32.70 8.04
CA ALA A 245 -22.44 33.70 9.03
C ALA A 245 -21.24 34.09 9.93
N PRO A 246 -21.22 35.32 10.50
CA PRO A 246 -22.17 36.40 10.37
C PRO A 246 -22.08 37.15 9.04
N TYR A 247 -23.17 37.86 8.69
CA TYR A 247 -23.28 38.64 7.47
C TYR A 247 -23.24 40.13 7.76
N ASN A 248 -22.57 40.92 6.89
CA ASN A 248 -22.57 42.34 6.86
C ASN A 248 -23.43 42.82 5.68
N TYR A 249 -24.32 43.78 5.91
CA TYR A 249 -25.25 44.32 4.94
C TYR A 249 -24.86 45.75 4.59
N TYR A 250 -24.99 46.12 3.30
CA TYR A 250 -24.76 47.49 2.79
C TYR A 250 -25.90 47.81 1.83
N TRP A 251 -26.77 48.74 2.27
CA TRP A 251 -27.84 49.25 1.45
C TRP A 251 -27.43 50.61 0.87
N GLU A 252 -27.53 50.75 -0.43
CA GLU A 252 -27.08 51.94 -1.15
C GLU A 252 -28.14 52.44 -2.10
N HIS A 253 -28.19 53.75 -2.30
CA HIS A 253 -28.94 54.45 -3.31
C HIS A 253 -28.01 55.35 -4.10
N GLN A 254 -28.00 55.26 -5.42
CA GLN A 254 -27.11 56.04 -6.32
C GLN A 254 -25.62 56.09 -5.84
N GLY A 255 -25.12 54.93 -5.35
CA GLY A 255 -23.73 54.81 -4.85
C GLY A 255 -23.48 55.47 -3.46
N SER A 256 -24.51 55.94 -2.79
CA SER A 256 -24.43 56.48 -1.41
C SER A 256 -25.02 55.49 -0.43
N LEU A 257 -24.24 55.17 0.64
CA LEU A 257 -24.68 54.27 1.71
C LEU A 257 -25.85 54.88 2.47
N ILE A 258 -26.98 54.17 2.52
CA ILE A 258 -28.20 54.59 3.28
C ILE A 258 -28.30 53.87 4.62
N SER A 259 -27.81 52.62 4.70
CA SER A 259 -27.74 51.84 5.93
C SER A 259 -26.74 50.67 5.84
N SER A 260 -26.21 50.26 7.00
CA SER A 260 -25.31 49.11 7.11
C SER A 260 -25.69 48.24 8.30
N ASN A 261 -25.29 46.94 8.18
CA ASN A 261 -25.46 45.95 9.24
C ASN A 261 -26.88 45.69 9.74
N VAL A 262 -27.87 46.02 8.91
CA VAL A 262 -29.28 45.73 9.17
C VAL A 262 -29.87 44.91 8.01
N SER A 263 -30.70 43.92 8.33
CA SER A 263 -31.34 43.05 7.35
C SER A 263 -32.55 43.72 6.67
N SER A 264 -33.00 44.90 7.17
CA SER A 264 -34.07 45.65 6.55
C SER A 264 -33.88 47.16 6.68
N VAL A 265 -34.32 47.90 5.68
CA VAL A 265 -34.35 49.38 5.66
C VAL A 265 -35.77 49.85 5.42
N HIS A 266 -36.12 50.95 6.04
CA HIS A 266 -37.45 51.52 6.08
C HIS A 266 -37.46 52.99 5.63
N GLY A 267 -38.63 53.51 5.35
CA GLY A 267 -38.78 54.91 5.01
C GLY A 267 -38.33 55.26 3.59
N LEU A 268 -38.47 54.29 2.68
CA LEU A 268 -37.99 54.41 1.30
C LEU A 268 -39.10 54.92 0.37
N SER A 269 -38.73 55.69 -0.65
CA SER A 269 -39.59 56.19 -1.69
C SER A 269 -39.38 55.47 -3.02
N ALA A 270 -40.43 55.28 -3.80
CA ALA A 270 -40.33 54.72 -5.15
C ALA A 270 -39.51 55.63 -6.10
N SER A 271 -39.46 56.94 -5.83
CA SER A 271 -38.65 57.88 -6.59
C SER A 271 -37.13 57.68 -6.46
N ASP A 272 -36.71 56.95 -5.41
CA ASP A 272 -35.32 56.71 -5.12
C ASP A 272 -34.79 55.41 -5.76
N ASN A 273 -35.61 54.70 -6.52
CA ASN A 273 -35.19 53.49 -7.23
C ASN A 273 -34.06 53.76 -8.26
N PRO A 274 -33.17 52.78 -8.53
CA PRO A 274 -33.05 51.48 -7.83
C PRO A 274 -32.22 51.57 -6.55
N PHE A 275 -32.53 50.67 -5.61
CA PHE A 275 -31.69 50.44 -4.43
C PHE A 275 -30.77 49.27 -4.70
N GLN A 276 -29.52 49.35 -4.18
CA GLN A 276 -28.55 48.26 -4.24
C GLN A 276 -28.35 47.64 -2.85
N LEU A 277 -28.37 46.32 -2.77
CA LEU A 277 -27.99 45.58 -1.60
C LEU A 277 -26.69 44.82 -1.88
N THR A 278 -25.67 45.06 -1.09
CA THR A 278 -24.47 44.21 -1.03
C THR A 278 -24.42 43.51 0.32
N VAL A 279 -24.27 42.20 0.29
CA VAL A 279 -24.08 41.36 1.49
C VAL A 279 -22.72 40.74 1.40
N VAL A 280 -21.96 40.78 2.52
CA VAL A 280 -20.62 40.17 2.66
C VAL A 280 -20.71 39.23 3.83
N ASP A 281 -20.31 37.97 3.64
CA ASP A 281 -20.24 36.98 4.69
C ASP A 281 -18.94 37.05 5.51
N SER A 282 -18.78 36.24 6.54
CA SER A 282 -17.60 36.25 7.40
C SER A 282 -16.30 35.78 6.74
N LYS A 283 -16.39 35.13 5.58
CA LYS A 283 -15.25 34.72 4.76
C LYS A 283 -14.86 35.75 3.69
N GLY A 284 -15.66 36.81 3.55
CA GLY A 284 -15.47 37.84 2.53
C GLY A 284 -16.18 37.57 1.22
N CYS A 285 -16.97 36.50 1.13
CA CYS A 285 -17.80 36.23 -0.04
C CYS A 285 -18.90 37.29 -0.14
N ASN A 286 -19.09 37.85 -1.31
CA ASN A 286 -20.06 38.93 -1.50
C ASN A 286 -21.12 38.59 -2.55
N PHE A 287 -22.30 39.17 -2.34
CA PHE A 287 -23.40 39.19 -3.28
C PHE A 287 -23.85 40.62 -3.43
N SER A 288 -24.14 41.06 -4.66
CA SER A 288 -24.75 42.38 -4.92
C SER A 288 -25.97 42.20 -5.82
N GLY A 289 -27.05 42.81 -5.42
CA GLY A 289 -28.34 42.79 -6.15
C GLY A 289 -29.06 44.11 -6.12
N ILE A 290 -30.04 44.26 -7.01
CA ILE A 290 -30.87 45.47 -7.14
C ILE A 290 -32.26 45.15 -6.59
N ALA A 291 -32.80 46.09 -5.82
CA ALA A 291 -34.18 46.05 -5.32
C ALA A 291 -34.97 47.29 -5.77
N ILE A 292 -36.24 47.10 -6.04
CA ILE A 292 -37.14 48.14 -6.54
C ILE A 292 -38.38 48.15 -5.66
N ILE A 293 -38.85 49.35 -5.26
CA ILE A 293 -40.10 49.60 -4.57
C ILE A 293 -41.08 50.18 -5.58
N SER A 294 -42.31 49.71 -5.58
CA SER A 294 -43.38 50.23 -6.42
C SER A 294 -44.23 51.23 -5.68
N GLU A 295 -44.95 52.06 -6.42
CA GLU A 295 -45.98 52.98 -5.89
C GLU A 295 -47.30 52.82 -6.66
N PRO A 296 -48.46 53.04 -6.02
CA PRO A 296 -49.72 53.01 -6.69
C PRO A 296 -49.89 54.22 -7.64
N ASP A 297 -50.78 54.10 -8.57
CA ASP A 297 -51.10 55.20 -9.47
C ASP A 297 -51.64 56.46 -8.72
N LEU A 298 -51.33 57.62 -9.28
CA LEU A 298 -51.75 58.89 -8.71
C LEU A 298 -53.31 58.95 -8.68
N LEU A 299 -53.83 59.21 -7.48
CA LEU A 299 -55.27 59.40 -7.32
C LEU A 299 -55.66 60.71 -8.01
N LEU A 300 -56.37 60.59 -9.13
CA LEU A 300 -56.91 61.72 -9.87
C LEU A 300 -58.42 61.99 -9.52
N SER A 301 -58.71 63.19 -9.11
CA SER A 301 -60.08 63.65 -8.91
C SER A 301 -60.51 64.58 -10.06
N LEU A 302 -61.53 64.17 -10.84
CA LEU A 302 -62.17 65.03 -11.89
C LEU A 302 -63.35 65.70 -11.30
N ILE A 303 -63.29 67.04 -11.18
CA ILE A 303 -64.43 67.85 -10.81
C ILE A 303 -64.99 68.50 -12.11
N HIS A 304 -66.21 68.10 -12.53
CA HIS A 304 -66.94 68.79 -13.58
C HIS A 304 -67.85 69.84 -12.96
N ILE A 305 -67.67 71.07 -13.38
CA ILE A 305 -68.55 72.20 -13.06
C ILE A 305 -69.57 72.35 -14.16
#